data_0ef30b2da9f43114fd045a81bb7882c7
#
_entry.id   0ef30b2da9f43114fd045a81bb7882c7
#
_cell.length_a   1.000
_cell.length_b   1.000
_cell.length_c   1.000
_cell.angle_alpha   90.00
_cell.angle_beta   90.00
_cell.angle_gamma   90.00
#
_symmetry.space_group_name_H-M   'P 1'
#
loop_
_entity.id
_entity.type
_entity.pdbx_description
1 polymer ?
#
loop_
_entity_poly.entity_id
_entity_poly.type
_entity_poly.pdbx_seq_one_letter_code
_entity_poly.pdbx_strand_id
1 'polypeptide(L)'
;MVQAEVADRMCAGPGSRVYGAPSAKLAWFAAARPAGTVPRSVFWPVPNVDSKLVAVTRHQPPATAASREEVFAVVDAAFGQRRKTLRAALAGWAGSAAEAERLLRAVGVAPGARGEVLGISDFARIAEARAKCEGTIL
;
A
#
# COMPACT_ATOMS: atom_id res chain seq x y z
N MET A 1 14.87 -10.01 11.39
CA MET A 1 15.60 -8.76 11.68
C MET A 1 15.88 -8.02 10.39
N VAL A 2 15.62 -6.73 10.38
CA VAL A 2 15.82 -5.86 9.22
C VAL A 2 16.42 -4.52 9.67
N GLN A 3 16.89 -3.71 8.71
CA GLN A 3 17.32 -2.35 9.00
C GLN A 3 16.16 -1.55 9.58
N ALA A 4 16.46 -0.61 10.49
CA ALA A 4 15.43 0.17 11.17
C ALA A 4 14.47 0.88 10.22
N GLU A 5 14.98 1.48 9.14
CA GLU A 5 14.15 2.15 8.15
C GLU A 5 13.17 1.18 7.46
N VAL A 6 13.64 -0.03 7.13
CA VAL A 6 12.81 -1.06 6.51
C VAL A 6 11.74 -1.52 7.49
N ALA A 7 12.11 -1.73 8.76
CA ALA A 7 11.17 -2.13 9.80
C ALA A 7 10.06 -1.09 9.97
N ASP A 8 10.42 0.19 9.98
CA ASP A 8 9.46 1.27 10.14
C ASP A 8 8.44 1.29 9.00
N ARG A 9 8.89 1.04 7.77
CA ARG A 9 8.00 0.95 6.61
C ARG A 9 7.10 -0.28 6.67
N MET A 10 7.65 -1.43 7.06
CA MET A 10 6.86 -2.66 7.19
C MET A 10 5.72 -2.52 8.19
N CYS A 11 5.97 -1.81 9.29
CA CYS A 11 5.00 -1.64 10.37
C CYS A 11 4.11 -0.41 10.21
N ALA A 12 4.37 0.45 9.23
CA ALA A 12 3.62 1.69 9.03
C ALA A 12 2.20 1.42 8.59
N GLY A 13 1.25 2.15 9.18
CA GLY A 13 -0.14 2.15 8.77
C GLY A 13 -0.50 3.38 7.93
N PRO A 14 -1.71 3.40 7.33
CA PRO A 14 -2.17 4.55 6.57
C PRO A 14 -2.09 5.85 7.37
N GLY A 15 -1.67 6.93 6.70
CA GLY A 15 -1.50 8.23 7.33
C GLY A 15 -0.11 8.50 7.89
N SER A 16 0.72 7.47 8.04
CA SER A 16 2.10 7.62 8.49
C SER A 16 2.98 8.19 7.39
N ARG A 17 4.01 8.97 7.78
CA ARG A 17 4.97 9.56 6.84
C ARG A 17 5.79 8.50 6.10
N VAL A 18 6.00 7.35 6.72
CA VAL A 18 6.81 6.26 6.15
C VAL A 18 5.97 5.17 5.49
N TYR A 19 4.65 5.31 5.52
CA TYR A 19 3.75 4.41 4.83
C TYR A 19 3.91 4.56 3.31
N GLY A 20 4.05 3.45 2.62
CA GLY A 20 4.24 3.45 1.18
C GLY A 20 3.82 2.13 0.53
N ALA A 21 4.19 1.94 -0.72
CA ALA A 21 3.84 0.73 -1.46
C ALA A 21 4.28 -0.55 -0.74
N PRO A 22 5.50 -0.66 -0.18
CA PRO A 22 5.87 -1.87 0.55
C PRO A 22 4.98 -2.15 1.76
N SER A 23 4.55 -1.09 2.47
CA SER A 23 3.65 -1.23 3.63
C SER A 23 2.29 -1.80 3.21
N ALA A 24 1.71 -1.23 2.16
CA ALA A 24 0.41 -1.66 1.65
C ALA A 24 0.48 -3.08 1.07
N LYS A 25 1.53 -3.40 0.34
CA LYS A 25 1.71 -4.73 -0.25
C LYS A 25 1.88 -5.80 0.82
N LEU A 26 2.65 -5.51 1.86
CA LEU A 26 2.81 -6.45 2.98
C LEU A 26 1.47 -6.70 3.67
N ALA A 27 0.65 -5.67 3.81
CA ALA A 27 -0.65 -5.78 4.45
C ALA A 27 -1.62 -6.72 3.73
N TRP A 28 -1.39 -7.02 2.45
CA TRP A 28 -2.14 -8.04 1.73
C TRP A 28 -1.93 -9.43 2.34
N PHE A 29 -0.73 -9.72 2.80
CA PHE A 29 -0.33 -11.04 3.29
C PHE A 29 -0.37 -11.16 4.81
N ALA A 30 -0.08 -10.08 5.54
CA ALA A 30 0.26 -10.18 6.94
C ALA A 30 0.06 -8.87 7.68
N ALA A 31 0.00 -8.97 9.01
CA ALA A 31 0.12 -7.83 9.91
C ALA A 31 1.55 -7.80 10.45
N ALA A 32 2.20 -6.64 10.40
CA ALA A 32 3.54 -6.45 10.90
C ALA A 32 3.52 -5.49 12.09
N ARG A 33 4.30 -5.81 13.13
CA ARG A 33 4.43 -4.95 14.30
C ARG A 33 5.87 -4.92 14.78
N PRO A 34 6.30 -3.79 15.42
CA PRO A 34 7.64 -3.72 16.01
C PRO A 34 7.77 -4.77 17.12
N ALA A 35 8.91 -5.46 17.16
CA ALA A 35 9.18 -6.50 18.16
C ALA A 35 10.46 -6.24 18.94
N GLY A 36 11.12 -5.11 18.72
CA GLY A 36 12.31 -4.71 19.45
C GLY A 36 13.39 -4.13 18.57
N THR A 37 14.42 -3.60 19.22
CA THR A 37 15.61 -3.05 18.55
C THR A 37 16.80 -3.93 18.81
N VAL A 38 17.74 -3.95 17.86
CA VAL A 38 19.02 -4.66 18.02
C VAL A 38 20.12 -3.62 17.93
N PRO A 39 20.91 -3.40 19.04
CA PRO A 39 21.98 -2.42 19.01
C PRO A 39 23.04 -2.75 17.97
N ARG A 40 23.62 -1.72 17.36
CA ARG A 40 24.71 -1.90 16.37
C ARG A 40 25.89 -2.67 16.97
N SER A 41 26.13 -2.51 18.25
CA SER A 41 27.27 -3.10 18.96
C SER A 41 27.27 -4.62 19.03
N VAL A 42 26.13 -5.30 18.74
CA VAL A 42 26.07 -6.75 18.70
C VAL A 42 26.68 -7.35 17.42
N PHE A 43 26.99 -6.51 16.43
CA PHE A 43 27.54 -6.94 15.16
C PHE A 43 29.02 -6.61 15.02
N TRP A 44 29.74 -7.47 14.33
CA TRP A 44 31.13 -7.23 13.96
C TRP A 44 31.33 -7.57 12.48
N PRO A 45 31.81 -6.60 11.65
CA PRO A 45 32.02 -5.19 11.99
C PRO A 45 30.72 -4.46 12.29
N VAL A 46 30.81 -3.36 13.07
CA VAL A 46 29.64 -2.57 13.46
C VAL A 46 29.02 -1.91 12.23
N PRO A 47 27.72 -2.15 11.95
CA PRO A 47 27.07 -1.52 10.80
C PRO A 47 26.80 -0.03 11.02
N ASN A 48 26.53 0.69 9.92
CA ASN A 48 26.24 2.12 9.96
C ASN A 48 24.78 2.44 10.31
N VAL A 49 23.92 1.44 10.31
CA VAL A 49 22.49 1.61 10.55
C VAL A 49 22.02 0.69 11.66
N ASP A 50 20.99 1.13 12.38
CA ASP A 50 20.35 0.31 13.40
C ASP A 50 19.49 -0.78 12.78
N SER A 51 19.30 -1.86 13.51
CA SER A 51 18.42 -2.97 13.13
C SER A 51 17.24 -3.07 14.08
N LYS A 52 16.13 -3.57 13.57
CA LYS A 52 14.94 -3.82 14.39
C LYS A 52 14.37 -5.20 14.10
N LEU A 53 13.69 -5.74 15.10
CA LEU A 53 12.94 -6.97 14.97
C LEU A 53 11.50 -6.60 14.61
N VAL A 54 10.94 -7.33 13.66
CA VAL A 54 9.55 -7.16 13.22
C VAL A 54 8.84 -8.50 13.40
N ALA A 55 7.71 -8.48 14.11
CA ALA A 55 6.86 -9.64 14.22
C ALA A 55 5.83 -9.58 13.08
N VAL A 56 5.78 -10.63 12.28
CA VAL A 56 4.87 -10.73 11.13
C VAL A 56 3.90 -11.88 11.37
N THR A 57 2.61 -11.58 11.37
CA THR A 57 1.56 -12.58 11.52
C THR A 57 0.81 -12.69 10.21
N ARG A 58 0.90 -13.84 9.57
CA ARG A 58 0.21 -14.09 8.31
C ARG A 58 -1.30 -14.11 8.52
N HIS A 59 -2.04 -13.52 7.60
CA HIS A 59 -3.50 -13.53 7.62
C HIS A 59 -4.05 -13.74 6.20
N GLN A 60 -5.36 -13.94 6.13
CA GLN A 60 -6.03 -14.05 4.84
C GLN A 60 -6.01 -12.70 4.13
N PRO A 61 -5.86 -12.68 2.79
CA PRO A 61 -5.99 -11.44 2.01
C PRO A 61 -7.37 -10.81 2.21
N PRO A 62 -7.51 -9.51 1.95
CA PRO A 62 -8.83 -8.87 1.97
C PRO A 62 -9.82 -9.60 1.07
N ALA A 63 -11.08 -9.65 1.50
CA ALA A 63 -12.14 -10.25 0.70
C ALA A 63 -12.42 -9.37 -0.52
N THR A 64 -11.99 -9.81 -1.70
CA THR A 64 -12.16 -9.06 -2.95
C THR A 64 -12.15 -10.02 -4.13
N ALA A 65 -12.89 -9.64 -5.20
CA ALA A 65 -12.86 -10.36 -6.46
C ALA A 65 -11.61 -9.99 -7.30
N ALA A 66 -10.92 -8.90 -6.96
CA ALA A 66 -9.71 -8.49 -7.67
C ALA A 66 -8.54 -9.42 -7.30
N SER A 67 -7.65 -9.67 -8.27
CA SER A 67 -6.43 -10.43 -8.03
C SER A 67 -5.40 -9.59 -7.29
N ARG A 68 -4.41 -10.26 -6.69
CA ARG A 68 -3.28 -9.57 -6.05
C ARG A 68 -2.59 -8.63 -7.04
N GLU A 69 -2.36 -9.09 -8.26
CA GLU A 69 -1.70 -8.30 -9.32
C GLU A 69 -2.49 -7.05 -9.65
N GLU A 70 -3.80 -7.15 -9.74
CA GLU A 70 -4.67 -5.99 -9.99
C GLU A 70 -4.61 -4.98 -8.84
N VAL A 71 -4.65 -5.47 -7.61
CA VAL A 71 -4.57 -4.61 -6.41
C VAL A 71 -3.19 -3.94 -6.32
N PHE A 72 -2.11 -4.70 -6.56
CA PHE A 72 -0.75 -4.18 -6.51
C PHE A 72 -0.49 -3.14 -7.60
N ALA A 73 -1.13 -3.28 -8.75
CA ALA A 73 -1.04 -2.27 -9.81
C ALA A 73 -1.63 -0.92 -9.36
N VAL A 74 -2.73 -0.94 -8.62
CA VAL A 74 -3.32 0.27 -8.03
C VAL A 74 -2.38 0.88 -6.99
N VAL A 75 -1.81 0.06 -6.13
CA VAL A 75 -0.85 0.49 -5.11
C VAL A 75 0.35 1.18 -5.76
N ASP A 76 0.93 0.56 -6.77
CA ASP A 76 2.09 1.10 -7.48
C ASP A 76 1.74 2.43 -8.17
N ALA A 77 0.58 2.53 -8.79
CA ALA A 77 0.14 3.76 -9.44
C ALA A 77 -0.05 4.89 -8.41
N ALA A 78 -0.68 4.59 -7.28
CA ALA A 78 -0.94 5.57 -6.23
C ALA A 78 0.36 6.11 -5.61
N PHE A 79 1.32 5.23 -5.33
CA PHE A 79 2.58 5.63 -4.69
C PHE A 79 3.64 6.06 -5.69
N GLY A 80 3.48 5.78 -6.97
CA GLY A 80 4.37 6.26 -8.02
C GLY A 80 4.36 7.78 -8.16
N GLN A 81 3.26 8.42 -7.76
CA GLN A 81 3.11 9.87 -7.74
C GLN A 81 2.57 10.31 -6.38
N ARG A 82 3.35 10.04 -5.35
CA ARG A 82 2.95 10.19 -3.94
C ARG A 82 2.44 11.60 -3.59
N ARG A 83 3.01 12.63 -4.20
CA ARG A 83 2.61 14.02 -3.93
C ARG A 83 1.31 14.43 -4.60
N LYS A 84 0.83 13.65 -5.55
CA LYS A 84 -0.39 13.98 -6.31
C LYS A 84 -1.62 13.37 -5.66
N THR A 85 -2.77 13.94 -6.00
CA THR A 85 -4.06 13.37 -5.59
C THR A 85 -4.26 12.02 -6.26
N LEU A 86 -5.11 11.18 -5.68
CA LEU A 86 -5.43 9.88 -6.27
C LEU A 86 -6.02 10.01 -7.67
N ARG A 87 -6.83 11.05 -7.92
CA ARG A 87 -7.36 11.32 -9.25
C ARG A 87 -6.26 11.45 -10.28
N ALA A 88 -5.21 12.21 -9.95
CA ALA A 88 -4.07 12.41 -10.85
C ALA A 88 -3.15 11.18 -10.90
N ALA A 89 -2.87 10.59 -9.75
CA ALA A 89 -1.96 9.45 -9.65
C ALA A 89 -2.50 8.21 -10.37
N LEU A 90 -3.81 7.97 -10.32
CA LEU A 90 -4.44 6.81 -10.93
C LEU A 90 -4.89 7.05 -12.38
N ALA A 91 -4.71 8.24 -12.92
CA ALA A 91 -5.17 8.57 -14.27
C ALA A 91 -4.62 7.61 -15.34
N GLY A 92 -3.33 7.31 -15.29
CA GLY A 92 -2.71 6.38 -16.23
C GLY A 92 -3.22 4.95 -16.08
N TRP A 93 -3.42 4.51 -14.84
CA TRP A 93 -3.95 3.19 -14.55
C TRP A 93 -5.41 3.03 -14.99
N ALA A 94 -6.24 4.06 -14.74
CA ALA A 94 -7.67 4.01 -15.06
C ALA A 94 -7.97 4.33 -16.52
N GLY A 95 -7.04 4.95 -17.22
CA GLY A 95 -7.22 5.38 -18.61
C GLY A 95 -7.38 6.89 -18.76
N SER A 96 -7.93 7.58 -17.76
CA SER A 96 -8.05 9.03 -17.72
C SER A 96 -8.30 9.49 -16.29
N ALA A 97 -8.09 10.78 -16.03
CA ALA A 97 -8.36 11.36 -14.71
C ALA A 97 -9.86 11.31 -14.38
N ALA A 98 -10.72 11.51 -15.37
CA ALA A 98 -12.17 11.42 -15.17
C ALA A 98 -12.61 10.01 -14.80
N GLU A 99 -12.03 8.99 -15.42
CA GLU A 99 -12.31 7.60 -15.09
C GLU A 99 -11.80 7.23 -13.71
N ALA A 100 -10.60 7.70 -13.33
CA ALA A 100 -10.07 7.53 -11.99
C ALA A 100 -10.99 8.14 -10.94
N GLU A 101 -11.49 9.35 -11.17
CA GLU A 101 -12.42 10.01 -10.27
C GLU A 101 -13.71 9.21 -10.11
N ARG A 102 -14.26 8.72 -11.20
CA ARG A 102 -15.48 7.90 -11.20
C ARG A 102 -15.31 6.66 -10.33
N LEU A 103 -14.19 5.95 -10.51
CA LEU A 103 -13.89 4.73 -9.73
C LEU A 103 -13.72 5.05 -8.25
N LEU A 104 -13.00 6.13 -7.93
CA LEU A 104 -12.78 6.54 -6.55
C LEU A 104 -14.10 6.89 -5.84
N ARG A 105 -14.97 7.64 -6.51
CA ARG A 105 -16.28 7.99 -5.95
C ARG A 105 -17.16 6.76 -5.76
N ALA A 106 -17.09 5.80 -6.68
CA ALA A 106 -17.86 4.55 -6.58
C ALA A 106 -17.53 3.74 -5.33
N VAL A 107 -16.31 3.84 -4.81
CA VAL A 107 -15.88 3.13 -3.60
C VAL A 107 -15.83 4.05 -2.36
N GLY A 108 -16.30 5.27 -2.48
CA GLY A 108 -16.36 6.19 -1.34
C GLY A 108 -15.03 6.83 -0.98
N VAL A 109 -14.08 6.90 -1.89
CA VAL A 109 -12.78 7.53 -1.67
C VAL A 109 -12.79 8.92 -2.31
N ALA A 110 -12.35 9.93 -1.54
CA ALA A 110 -12.25 11.29 -2.05
C ALA A 110 -11.18 11.38 -3.15
N PRO A 111 -11.52 11.87 -4.36
CA PRO A 111 -10.53 11.98 -5.44
C PRO A 111 -9.37 12.91 -5.13
N GLY A 112 -9.57 13.88 -4.23
CA GLY A 112 -8.54 14.81 -3.78
C GLY A 112 -7.61 14.25 -2.71
N ALA A 113 -7.88 13.06 -2.18
CA ALA A 113 -7.02 12.43 -1.19
C ALA A 113 -5.75 11.87 -1.86
N ARG A 114 -4.72 11.64 -1.05
CA ARG A 114 -3.47 11.00 -1.49
C ARG A 114 -3.49 9.52 -1.10
N GLY A 115 -2.69 8.72 -1.80
CA GLY A 115 -2.65 7.27 -1.56
C GLY A 115 -2.22 6.88 -0.15
N GLU A 116 -1.45 7.73 0.53
CA GLU A 116 -0.96 7.44 1.88
C GLU A 116 -2.07 7.34 2.95
N VAL A 117 -3.28 7.79 2.66
CA VAL A 117 -4.41 7.67 3.60
C VAL A 117 -5.20 6.37 3.42
N LEU A 118 -4.88 5.58 2.41
CA LEU A 118 -5.60 4.34 2.08
C LEU A 118 -4.90 3.10 2.63
N GLY A 119 -5.69 2.17 3.17
CA GLY A 119 -5.22 0.83 3.51
C GLY A 119 -5.40 -0.15 2.36
N ILE A 120 -4.89 -1.38 2.53
CA ILE A 120 -4.95 -2.41 1.48
C ILE A 120 -6.39 -2.75 1.07
N SER A 121 -7.34 -2.71 2.00
CA SER A 121 -8.74 -2.98 1.69
C SER A 121 -9.33 -1.92 0.76
N ASP A 122 -8.91 -0.65 0.91
CA ASP A 122 -9.33 0.43 0.03
C ASP A 122 -8.78 0.25 -1.38
N PHE A 123 -7.50 -0.11 -1.48
CA PHE A 123 -6.89 -0.41 -2.77
C PHE A 123 -7.57 -1.59 -3.46
N ALA A 124 -7.93 -2.62 -2.69
CA ALA A 124 -8.65 -3.78 -3.22
C ALA A 124 -10.02 -3.38 -3.78
N ARG A 125 -10.75 -2.49 -3.08
CA ARG A 125 -12.05 -2.02 -3.56
C ARG A 125 -11.94 -1.21 -4.87
N ILE A 126 -10.88 -0.40 -4.99
CA ILE A 126 -10.62 0.37 -6.20
C ILE A 126 -10.34 -0.58 -7.38
N ALA A 127 -9.48 -1.57 -7.18
CA ALA A 127 -9.16 -2.55 -8.20
C ALA A 127 -10.41 -3.35 -8.62
N GLU A 128 -11.21 -3.76 -7.66
CA GLU A 128 -12.46 -4.49 -7.89
C GLU A 128 -13.47 -3.67 -8.69
N ALA A 129 -13.58 -2.37 -8.38
CA ALA A 129 -14.48 -1.47 -9.09
C ALA A 129 -14.12 -1.38 -10.58
N ARG A 130 -12.82 -1.31 -10.89
CA ARG A 130 -12.35 -1.30 -12.27
C ARG A 130 -12.68 -2.61 -12.99
N ALA A 131 -12.42 -3.73 -12.33
CA ALA A 131 -12.69 -5.05 -12.89
C ALA A 131 -14.17 -5.25 -13.20
N LYS A 132 -15.06 -4.77 -12.31
CA LYS A 132 -16.50 -4.82 -12.53
C LYS A 132 -16.93 -3.96 -13.72
N CYS A 133 -16.34 -2.79 -13.89
CA CYS A 133 -16.64 -1.92 -15.03
C CYS A 133 -16.21 -2.55 -16.34
N GLU A 134 -15.04 -3.19 -16.39
CA GLU A 134 -14.57 -3.90 -17.58
C GLU A 134 -15.45 -5.09 -17.90
N GLY A 135 -15.93 -5.81 -16.87
CA GLY A 135 -16.83 -6.95 -17.04
C GLY A 135 -18.24 -6.56 -17.53
N THR A 136 -18.62 -5.29 -17.40
CA THR A 136 -19.95 -4.82 -17.78
C THR A 136 -20.05 -4.43 -19.25
N ILE A 137 -18.94 -4.37 -19.96
CA ILE A 137 -18.88 -3.94 -21.37
C ILE A 137 -19.23 -5.08 -22.33
N LEU A 138 -19.48 -6.23 -21.79
CA LEU A 138 -19.97 -7.36 -22.59
C LEU A 138 -21.44 -7.16 -22.94
#